data_afffe1d2a7416afd5404530f856becdb
#
_entry.id   afffe1d2a7416afd5404530f856becdb
#
_cell.length_a   1.000
_cell.length_b   1.000
_cell.length_c   1.000
_cell.angle_alpha   90.00
_cell.angle_beta   90.00
_cell.angle_gamma   90.00
#
_symmetry.space_group_name_H-M   'P 1'
#
loop_
_entity.id
_entity.type
_entity.pdbx_description
1 polymer ?
#
loop_
_entity_poly.entity_id
_entity_poly.type
_entity_poly.pdbx_seq_one_letter_code
_entity_poly.pdbx_strand_id
1 'polypeptide(L)'
;MRTISKFVVAFLSCISISAYAWDKGIYLTQYNLENPKKLDYYIRNAKATGINTFVIDHEYQSSHYAPALAKVKAAGIKVVTRVVVFDAGGNPSQVRSQAYWEKRYKYIDEAIKAGTDTIQLDYIRYSSKLPANPQHAKDVLEVIKWFKAKTSAQKVPMEIDIFGEVSYYPSMHIGQDLKMFASSVDGMNPMVYPSHFWPYQKYSAEPYKTVNNSLNALTKQFNNKPPFKVHAFIEAANFHYIKKTSNAEKQKYLLQQIRAVEDANSVSGWYVWSANNVYDNLFQVLRNNKIKSSNTSSPVTAEK
;
A
#
# COMPACT_ATOMS: atom_id res chain seq x y z
N MET A 1 -67.19 -23.19 -3.23
CA MET A 1 -65.88 -23.42 -2.63
C MET A 1 -64.83 -22.77 -3.54
N ARG A 2 -64.23 -21.68 -3.07
CA ARG A 2 -63.17 -20.98 -3.83
C ARG A 2 -61.82 -21.30 -3.17
N THR A 3 -60.95 -21.99 -3.90
CA THR A 3 -59.61 -22.38 -3.47
C THR A 3 -58.67 -21.18 -3.67
N ILE A 4 -58.16 -20.62 -2.58
CA ILE A 4 -57.13 -19.55 -2.60
C ILE A 4 -55.75 -20.20 -2.67
N SER A 5 -55.12 -20.09 -3.82
CA SER A 5 -53.70 -20.51 -3.97
C SER A 5 -52.77 -19.46 -3.36
N LYS A 6 -52.02 -19.90 -2.31
CA LYS A 6 -50.99 -19.06 -1.66
C LYS A 6 -49.68 -19.15 -2.47
N PHE A 7 -49.33 -18.10 -3.16
CA PHE A 7 -47.97 -17.92 -3.71
C PHE A 7 -47.01 -17.57 -2.59
N VAL A 8 -46.09 -18.46 -2.30
CA VAL A 8 -44.92 -18.18 -1.44
C VAL A 8 -43.83 -17.62 -2.32
N VAL A 9 -43.59 -16.32 -2.21
CA VAL A 9 -42.41 -15.67 -2.85
C VAL A 9 -41.22 -15.87 -1.93
N ALA A 10 -40.33 -16.78 -2.31
CA ALA A 10 -39.03 -16.94 -1.65
C ALA A 10 -38.09 -15.79 -2.05
N PHE A 11 -37.82 -14.90 -1.12
CA PHE A 11 -36.74 -13.90 -1.28
C PHE A 11 -35.39 -14.61 -1.11
N LEU A 12 -34.71 -14.92 -2.21
CA LEU A 12 -33.28 -15.25 -2.19
C LEU A 12 -32.50 -13.96 -1.90
N SER A 13 -32.13 -13.77 -0.65
CA SER A 13 -31.11 -12.79 -0.29
C SER A 13 -29.75 -13.28 -0.79
N CYS A 14 -29.28 -12.74 -1.93
CA CYS A 14 -27.90 -12.90 -2.36
C CYS A 14 -26.98 -12.24 -1.32
N ILE A 15 -26.45 -13.02 -0.40
CA ILE A 15 -25.34 -12.61 0.45
C ILE A 15 -24.14 -12.49 -0.49
N SER A 16 -23.84 -11.26 -0.92
CA SER A 16 -22.61 -10.96 -1.62
C SER A 16 -21.46 -11.17 -0.63
N ILE A 17 -20.85 -12.34 -0.66
CA ILE A 17 -19.56 -12.56 -0.01
C ILE A 17 -18.57 -11.69 -0.76
N SER A 18 -18.24 -10.53 -0.23
CA SER A 18 -17.13 -9.71 -0.70
C SER A 18 -15.85 -10.53 -0.48
N ALA A 19 -15.48 -11.30 -1.49
CA ALA A 19 -14.13 -11.86 -1.55
C ALA A 19 -13.17 -10.66 -1.49
N TYR A 20 -12.32 -10.60 -0.47
CA TYR A 20 -11.29 -9.60 -0.37
C TYR A 20 -10.40 -9.72 -1.62
N ALA A 21 -10.59 -8.79 -2.55
CA ALA A 21 -9.79 -8.76 -3.76
C ALA A 21 -8.33 -8.49 -3.39
N TRP A 22 -7.42 -9.30 -3.95
CA TRP A 22 -5.99 -9.11 -3.82
C TRP A 22 -5.58 -7.79 -4.51
N ASP A 23 -5.08 -6.83 -3.75
CA ASP A 23 -4.70 -5.53 -4.28
C ASP A 23 -3.37 -5.62 -5.04
N LYS A 24 -3.36 -5.16 -6.28
CA LYS A 24 -2.17 -5.04 -7.14
C LYS A 24 -2.05 -3.61 -7.61
N GLY A 25 -1.07 -2.92 -7.10
CA GLY A 25 -0.97 -1.48 -7.31
C GLY A 25 0.33 -1.02 -7.94
N ILE A 26 0.26 0.18 -8.51
CA ILE A 26 1.41 0.98 -8.90
C ILE A 26 1.35 2.34 -8.23
N TYR A 27 2.52 2.89 -7.90
CA TYR A 27 2.66 4.25 -7.41
C TYR A 27 2.69 5.25 -8.57
N LEU A 28 1.98 6.36 -8.43
CA LEU A 28 1.99 7.48 -9.37
C LEU A 28 2.21 8.81 -8.65
N THR A 29 3.10 9.63 -9.18
CA THR A 29 3.20 11.02 -8.74
C THR A 29 1.95 11.81 -9.17
N GLN A 30 1.60 12.87 -8.44
CA GLN A 30 0.50 13.76 -8.82
C GLN A 30 0.70 14.34 -10.23
N TYR A 31 1.92 14.70 -10.60
CA TYR A 31 2.26 15.17 -11.95
C TYR A 31 1.86 14.17 -13.05
N ASN A 32 2.11 12.88 -12.84
CA ASN A 32 1.76 11.84 -13.80
C ASN A 32 0.26 11.52 -13.83
N LEU A 33 -0.42 11.63 -12.67
CA LEU A 33 -1.87 11.55 -12.59
C LEU A 33 -2.53 12.67 -13.42
N GLU A 34 -2.08 13.90 -13.25
CA GLU A 34 -2.67 15.09 -13.88
C GLU A 34 -2.31 15.25 -15.36
N ASN A 35 -1.38 14.45 -15.88
CA ASN A 35 -1.07 14.42 -17.30
C ASN A 35 -2.01 13.45 -18.04
N PRO A 36 -2.94 13.94 -18.92
CA PRO A 36 -3.97 13.10 -19.52
C PRO A 36 -3.40 11.93 -20.33
N LYS A 37 -2.33 12.17 -21.11
CA LYS A 37 -1.70 11.15 -21.96
C LYS A 37 -1.05 10.04 -21.13
N LYS A 38 -0.35 10.43 -20.05
CA LYS A 38 0.28 9.48 -19.13
C LYS A 38 -0.77 8.70 -18.35
N LEU A 39 -1.80 9.36 -17.83
CA LEU A 39 -2.87 8.70 -17.10
C LEU A 39 -3.58 7.67 -18.00
N ASP A 40 -3.88 8.00 -19.25
CA ASP A 40 -4.46 7.05 -20.21
C ASP A 40 -3.55 5.84 -20.46
N TYR A 41 -2.24 6.07 -20.55
CA TYR A 41 -1.26 4.99 -20.66
C TYR A 41 -1.30 4.06 -19.46
N TYR A 42 -1.30 4.59 -18.21
CA TYR A 42 -1.37 3.76 -17.01
C TYR A 42 -2.68 3.00 -16.88
N ILE A 43 -3.81 3.65 -17.14
CA ILE A 43 -5.14 2.99 -17.10
C ILE A 43 -5.22 1.84 -18.10
N ARG A 44 -4.79 2.05 -19.35
CA ARG A 44 -4.80 0.97 -20.36
C ARG A 44 -3.95 -0.21 -19.97
N ASN A 45 -2.72 0.05 -19.48
CA ASN A 45 -1.83 -1.01 -19.05
C ASN A 45 -2.32 -1.72 -17.78
N ALA A 46 -2.88 -1.00 -16.82
CA ALA A 46 -3.50 -1.57 -15.63
C ALA A 46 -4.59 -2.58 -15.99
N LYS A 47 -5.54 -2.18 -16.86
CA LYS A 47 -6.59 -3.07 -17.33
C LYS A 47 -6.05 -4.30 -18.06
N ALA A 48 -5.01 -4.14 -18.88
CA ALA A 48 -4.41 -5.23 -19.64
C ALA A 48 -3.59 -6.21 -18.78
N THR A 49 -3.22 -5.83 -17.55
CA THR A 49 -2.31 -6.60 -16.70
C THR A 49 -2.91 -6.99 -15.34
N GLY A 50 -4.18 -6.63 -15.09
CA GLY A 50 -4.88 -6.94 -13.85
C GLY A 50 -4.42 -6.12 -12.65
N ILE A 51 -3.74 -4.98 -12.88
CA ILE A 51 -3.52 -3.96 -11.83
C ILE A 51 -4.86 -3.31 -11.53
N ASN A 52 -5.24 -3.24 -10.27
CA ASN A 52 -6.54 -2.78 -9.79
C ASN A 52 -6.46 -1.62 -8.79
N THR A 53 -5.26 -1.13 -8.47
CA THR A 53 -5.04 -0.07 -7.49
C THR A 53 -3.98 0.92 -7.99
N PHE A 54 -4.22 2.22 -7.83
CA PHE A 54 -3.21 3.25 -7.99
C PHE A 54 -2.96 3.91 -6.63
N VAL A 55 -1.70 3.93 -6.21
CA VAL A 55 -1.21 4.71 -5.07
C VAL A 55 -0.72 6.04 -5.61
N ILE A 56 -1.40 7.13 -5.26
CA ILE A 56 -1.24 8.42 -5.92
C ILE A 56 -0.83 9.48 -4.91
N ASP A 57 0.27 10.18 -5.18
CA ASP A 57 0.67 11.32 -4.36
C ASP A 57 -0.35 12.46 -4.41
N HIS A 58 -0.56 13.11 -3.26
CA HIS A 58 -1.17 14.43 -3.19
C HIS A 58 -0.20 15.39 -2.50
N GLU A 59 0.50 16.18 -3.29
CA GLU A 59 1.64 17.01 -2.87
C GLU A 59 1.32 18.50 -2.88
N TYR A 60 0.44 18.93 -3.78
CA TYR A 60 0.06 20.34 -3.97
C TYR A 60 -1.40 20.45 -4.39
N GLN A 61 -2.00 21.60 -4.10
CA GLN A 61 -3.36 21.91 -4.53
C GLN A 61 -3.44 22.12 -6.05
N SER A 62 -4.39 21.45 -6.70
CA SER A 62 -4.59 21.55 -8.14
C SER A 62 -6.04 21.29 -8.52
N SER A 63 -6.57 22.11 -9.43
CA SER A 63 -7.89 21.88 -10.02
C SER A 63 -7.98 20.63 -10.91
N HIS A 64 -6.84 20.06 -11.30
CA HIS A 64 -6.76 18.85 -12.13
C HIS A 64 -6.80 17.55 -11.33
N TYR A 65 -6.52 17.60 -10.01
CA TYR A 65 -6.44 16.40 -9.18
C TYR A 65 -7.75 15.62 -9.12
N ALA A 66 -8.84 16.26 -8.68
CA ALA A 66 -10.13 15.60 -8.52
C ALA A 66 -10.71 15.04 -9.83
N PRO A 67 -10.69 15.76 -10.98
CA PRO A 67 -11.11 15.19 -12.26
C PRO A 67 -10.27 14.00 -12.71
N ALA A 68 -8.96 14.03 -12.49
CA ALA A 68 -8.07 12.91 -12.82
C ALA A 68 -8.34 11.68 -11.93
N LEU A 69 -8.58 11.90 -10.64
CA LEU A 69 -8.98 10.84 -9.70
C LEU A 69 -10.30 10.18 -10.14
N ALA A 70 -11.30 11.00 -10.50
CA ALA A 70 -12.58 10.50 -10.98
C ALA A 70 -12.41 9.62 -12.24
N LYS A 71 -11.49 9.97 -13.13
CA LYS A 71 -11.16 9.17 -14.32
C LYS A 71 -10.56 7.81 -13.96
N VAL A 72 -9.69 7.73 -12.97
CA VAL A 72 -9.14 6.47 -12.45
C VAL A 72 -10.26 5.59 -11.91
N LYS A 73 -11.13 6.15 -11.07
CA LYS A 73 -12.27 5.42 -10.48
C LYS A 73 -13.29 4.96 -11.53
N ALA A 74 -13.60 5.77 -12.52
CA ALA A 74 -14.45 5.40 -13.65
C ALA A 74 -13.87 4.23 -14.48
N ALA A 75 -12.55 4.04 -14.43
CA ALA A 75 -11.89 2.89 -15.03
C ALA A 75 -11.98 1.60 -14.19
N GLY A 76 -12.60 1.65 -12.99
CA GLY A 76 -12.71 0.54 -12.04
C GLY A 76 -11.42 0.29 -11.24
N ILE A 77 -10.55 1.29 -11.14
CA ILE A 77 -9.28 1.21 -10.41
C ILE A 77 -9.45 1.90 -9.05
N LYS A 78 -9.07 1.20 -7.98
CA LYS A 78 -9.05 1.72 -6.60
C LYS A 78 -7.99 2.80 -6.46
N VAL A 79 -8.32 3.84 -5.70
CA VAL A 79 -7.41 4.95 -5.43
C VAL A 79 -6.97 4.93 -3.97
N VAL A 80 -5.68 4.85 -3.75
CA VAL A 80 -5.01 5.09 -2.48
C VAL A 80 -4.28 6.42 -2.59
N THR A 81 -4.70 7.44 -1.84
CA THR A 81 -3.99 8.72 -1.84
C THR A 81 -2.88 8.71 -0.80
N ARG A 82 -1.65 8.85 -1.28
CA ARG A 82 -0.45 8.93 -0.44
C ARG A 82 -0.15 10.40 -0.10
N VAL A 83 0.03 10.67 1.19
CA VAL A 83 0.42 11.98 1.71
C VAL A 83 1.70 11.83 2.53
N VAL A 84 2.73 12.58 2.18
CA VAL A 84 3.96 12.69 2.98
C VAL A 84 3.68 13.54 4.21
N VAL A 85 3.79 12.93 5.40
CA VAL A 85 3.51 13.63 6.67
C VAL A 85 4.69 14.50 7.09
N PHE A 86 5.88 13.90 7.20
CA PHE A 86 7.12 14.61 7.58
C PHE A 86 8.16 14.42 6.49
N ASP A 87 8.45 15.48 5.75
CA ASP A 87 9.46 15.42 4.70
C ASP A 87 10.83 14.98 5.26
N ALA A 88 11.46 14.00 4.61
CA ALA A 88 12.69 13.34 5.06
C ALA A 88 12.67 12.78 6.51
N GLY A 89 11.48 12.71 7.14
CA GLY A 89 11.29 12.39 8.55
C GLY A 89 11.32 13.61 9.48
N GLY A 90 10.38 13.64 10.43
CA GLY A 90 10.14 14.79 11.31
C GLY A 90 11.24 15.00 12.37
N ASN A 91 11.36 16.24 12.80
CA ASN A 91 12.04 16.60 14.03
C ASN A 91 11.02 16.71 15.19
N PRO A 92 11.45 16.83 16.48
CA PRO A 92 10.53 16.91 17.60
C PRO A 92 9.50 18.04 17.53
N SER A 93 9.86 19.19 16.98
CA SER A 93 8.95 20.34 16.87
C SER A 93 7.85 20.11 15.81
N GLN A 94 8.11 19.29 14.80
CA GLN A 94 7.12 18.92 13.81
C GLN A 94 6.25 17.74 14.30
N VAL A 95 6.89 16.69 14.84
CA VAL A 95 6.18 15.47 15.26
C VAL A 95 5.26 15.73 16.45
N ARG A 96 5.57 16.68 17.34
CA ARG A 96 4.75 17.04 18.50
C ARG A 96 3.85 18.25 18.27
N SER A 97 3.71 18.73 17.04
CA SER A 97 2.93 19.92 16.69
C SER A 97 1.63 19.58 15.99
N GLN A 98 0.51 19.67 16.69
CA GLN A 98 -0.81 19.49 16.07
C GLN A 98 -1.04 20.52 14.95
N ALA A 99 -0.59 21.75 15.09
CA ALA A 99 -0.66 22.75 14.03
C ALA A 99 0.08 22.34 12.74
N TYR A 100 1.17 21.55 12.88
CA TYR A 100 1.85 20.96 11.72
C TYR A 100 1.01 19.84 11.09
N TRP A 101 0.39 18.97 11.91
CA TRP A 101 -0.46 17.89 11.41
C TRP A 101 -1.70 18.43 10.69
N GLU A 102 -2.30 19.50 11.19
CA GLU A 102 -3.44 20.19 10.56
C GLU A 102 -3.11 20.74 9.17
N LYS A 103 -1.88 21.24 8.96
CA LYS A 103 -1.43 21.67 7.64
C LYS A 103 -1.36 20.49 6.66
N ARG A 104 -0.94 19.30 7.13
CA ARG A 104 -0.90 18.08 6.30
C ARG A 104 -2.29 17.51 6.09
N TYR A 105 -3.17 17.60 7.06
CA TYR A 105 -4.53 17.11 6.95
C TYR A 105 -5.34 17.81 5.84
N LYS A 106 -5.01 19.02 5.45
CA LYS A 106 -5.65 19.69 4.32
C LYS A 106 -5.59 18.88 3.03
N TYR A 107 -4.46 18.29 2.72
CA TYR A 107 -4.30 17.39 1.56
C TYR A 107 -5.14 16.12 1.70
N ILE A 108 -5.21 15.56 2.90
CA ILE A 108 -6.04 14.39 3.19
C ILE A 108 -7.53 14.71 3.00
N ASP A 109 -7.99 15.83 3.54
CA ASP A 109 -9.38 16.29 3.42
C ASP A 109 -9.77 16.56 1.96
N GLU A 110 -8.87 17.17 1.18
CA GLU A 110 -9.06 17.38 -0.26
C GLU A 110 -9.14 16.05 -1.02
N ALA A 111 -8.28 15.08 -0.72
CA ALA A 111 -8.32 13.76 -1.32
C ALA A 111 -9.61 13.00 -0.98
N ILE A 112 -10.08 13.09 0.26
CA ILE A 112 -11.35 12.50 0.69
C ILE A 112 -12.52 13.13 -0.07
N LYS A 113 -12.56 14.46 -0.20
CA LYS A 113 -13.57 15.18 -0.99
C LYS A 113 -13.51 14.83 -2.47
N ALA A 114 -12.33 14.54 -3.00
CA ALA A 114 -12.13 14.07 -4.37
C ALA A 114 -12.53 12.58 -4.56
N GLY A 115 -12.87 11.87 -3.49
CA GLY A 115 -13.40 10.50 -3.54
C GLY A 115 -12.34 9.41 -3.52
N THR A 116 -11.19 9.62 -2.86
CA THR A 116 -10.20 8.54 -2.60
C THR A 116 -10.83 7.37 -1.84
N ASP A 117 -10.35 6.17 -2.07
CA ASP A 117 -10.84 4.96 -1.39
C ASP A 117 -10.06 4.65 -0.11
N THR A 118 -8.83 5.14 0.01
CA THR A 118 -7.95 4.92 1.17
C THR A 118 -6.95 6.07 1.27
N ILE A 119 -6.60 6.48 2.48
CA ILE A 119 -5.50 7.41 2.76
C ILE A 119 -4.28 6.59 3.18
N GLN A 120 -3.13 6.90 2.60
CA GLN A 120 -1.84 6.33 2.95
C GLN A 120 -0.92 7.43 3.47
N LEU A 121 -0.39 7.25 4.69
CA LEU A 121 0.55 8.19 5.30
C LEU A 121 1.96 7.68 5.15
N ASP A 122 2.78 8.39 4.39
CA ASP A 122 4.21 8.09 4.28
C ASP A 122 5.05 9.12 5.04
N TYR A 123 6.31 8.74 5.29
CA TYR A 123 7.23 9.49 6.15
C TYR A 123 6.64 9.81 7.53
N ILE A 124 5.72 8.97 8.02
CA ILE A 124 5.17 9.09 9.37
C ILE A 124 6.17 8.51 10.38
N ARG A 125 7.23 9.27 10.59
CA ARG A 125 8.39 8.86 11.37
C ARG A 125 9.28 10.03 11.75
N TYR A 126 10.16 9.81 12.70
CA TYR A 126 11.27 10.72 12.97
C TYR A 126 12.37 10.65 11.91
N SER A 127 13.20 11.68 11.83
CA SER A 127 14.41 11.68 11.00
C SER A 127 15.42 10.65 11.54
N SER A 128 15.97 9.83 10.64
CA SER A 128 17.01 8.85 11.00
C SER A 128 18.33 9.47 11.45
N LYS A 129 18.49 10.79 11.30
CA LYS A 129 19.65 11.54 11.77
C LYS A 129 19.60 11.84 13.29
N LEU A 130 18.46 11.63 13.92
CA LEU A 130 18.30 11.84 15.36
C LEU A 130 18.81 10.62 16.15
N PRO A 131 19.29 10.80 17.39
CA PRO A 131 19.62 9.68 18.26
C PRO A 131 18.42 8.77 18.51
N ALA A 132 18.67 7.48 18.72
CA ALA A 132 17.61 6.53 19.10
C ALA A 132 16.94 6.96 20.41
N ASN A 133 15.60 6.94 20.47
CA ASN A 133 14.84 7.29 21.65
C ASN A 133 13.52 6.49 21.69
N PRO A 134 13.23 5.75 22.78
CA PRO A 134 11.96 5.03 22.92
C PRO A 134 10.72 5.93 22.85
N GLN A 135 10.85 7.22 23.13
CA GLN A 135 9.76 8.19 23.05
C GLN A 135 9.32 8.44 21.60
N HIS A 136 10.20 8.24 20.60
CA HIS A 136 9.86 8.47 19.20
C HIS A 136 8.64 7.67 18.73
N ALA A 137 8.56 6.40 19.08
CA ALA A 137 7.42 5.55 18.69
C ALA A 137 6.12 6.00 19.36
N LYS A 138 6.17 6.46 20.62
CA LYS A 138 5.00 7.01 21.31
C LYS A 138 4.50 8.31 20.66
N ASP A 139 5.42 9.19 20.33
CA ASP A 139 5.09 10.45 19.66
C ASP A 139 4.48 10.18 18.27
N VAL A 140 5.05 9.25 17.48
CA VAL A 140 4.52 8.85 16.17
C VAL A 140 3.14 8.20 16.32
N LEU A 141 2.90 7.40 17.36
CA LEU A 141 1.58 6.83 17.65
C LEU A 141 0.52 7.92 17.87
N GLU A 142 0.85 8.99 18.59
CA GLU A 142 -0.12 10.10 18.79
C GLU A 142 -0.47 10.78 17.46
N VAL A 143 0.52 10.96 16.57
CA VAL A 143 0.26 11.46 15.20
C VAL A 143 -0.69 10.51 14.45
N ILE A 144 -0.40 9.20 14.47
CA ILE A 144 -1.22 8.18 13.80
C ILE A 144 -2.66 8.23 14.34
N LYS A 145 -2.84 8.23 15.65
CA LYS A 145 -4.18 8.29 16.28
C LYS A 145 -4.95 9.53 15.87
N TRP A 146 -4.27 10.66 15.81
CA TRP A 146 -4.90 11.92 15.41
C TRP A 146 -5.42 11.88 13.96
N PHE A 147 -4.61 11.43 13.01
CA PHE A 147 -5.04 11.26 11.61
C PHE A 147 -6.12 10.17 11.48
N LYS A 148 -5.97 9.06 12.22
CA LYS A 148 -6.95 7.97 12.22
C LYS A 148 -8.32 8.42 12.70
N ALA A 149 -8.40 9.24 13.75
CA ALA A 149 -9.66 9.80 14.22
C ALA A 149 -10.34 10.65 13.13
N LYS A 150 -9.58 11.47 12.40
CA LYS A 150 -10.07 12.32 11.32
C LYS A 150 -10.58 11.52 10.12
N THR A 151 -9.80 10.53 9.65
CA THR A 151 -10.19 9.69 8.49
C THR A 151 -11.36 8.77 8.83
N SER A 152 -11.42 8.23 10.06
CA SER A 152 -12.53 7.40 10.53
C SER A 152 -13.85 8.17 10.62
N ALA A 153 -13.82 9.43 11.03
CA ALA A 153 -15.01 10.30 11.03
C ALA A 153 -15.59 10.48 9.61
N GLN A 154 -14.75 10.38 8.59
CA GLN A 154 -15.12 10.44 7.17
C GLN A 154 -15.37 9.04 6.56
N LYS A 155 -15.26 7.96 7.36
CA LYS A 155 -15.39 6.56 6.95
C LYS A 155 -14.38 6.13 5.85
N VAL A 156 -13.20 6.74 5.82
CA VAL A 156 -12.12 6.41 4.90
C VAL A 156 -11.04 5.64 5.63
N PRO A 157 -10.66 4.44 5.16
CA PRO A 157 -9.55 3.66 5.72
C PRO A 157 -8.23 4.43 5.66
N MET A 158 -7.36 4.18 6.65
CA MET A 158 -6.04 4.77 6.73
C MET A 158 -4.95 3.70 6.87
N GLU A 159 -3.98 3.77 5.98
CA GLU A 159 -2.79 2.93 5.96
C GLU A 159 -1.54 3.77 6.24
N ILE A 160 -0.47 3.13 6.68
CA ILE A 160 0.82 3.78 6.91
C ILE A 160 1.96 3.03 6.22
N ASP A 161 2.95 3.76 5.72
CA ASP A 161 4.18 3.18 5.20
C ASP A 161 5.18 2.96 6.32
N ILE A 162 5.79 1.79 6.31
CA ILE A 162 6.80 1.38 7.27
C ILE A 162 8.06 0.88 6.57
N PHE A 163 9.21 1.07 7.19
CA PHE A 163 10.46 0.50 6.67
C PHE A 163 10.42 -1.03 6.76
N GLY A 164 10.94 -1.70 5.73
CA GLY A 164 10.96 -3.16 5.67
C GLY A 164 11.70 -3.82 6.84
N GLU A 165 12.73 -3.17 7.38
CA GLU A 165 13.49 -3.66 8.55
C GLU A 165 12.65 -3.69 9.84
N VAL A 166 11.64 -2.83 9.94
CA VAL A 166 10.72 -2.80 11.10
C VAL A 166 9.87 -4.08 11.19
N SER A 167 9.78 -4.84 10.11
CA SER A 167 9.20 -6.18 10.13
C SER A 167 9.88 -7.14 11.10
N TYR A 168 11.14 -6.93 11.42
CA TYR A 168 11.91 -7.79 12.32
C TYR A 168 11.94 -7.27 13.78
N TYR A 169 12.07 -5.96 13.95
CA TYR A 169 12.17 -5.30 15.26
C TYR A 169 11.79 -3.82 15.17
N PRO A 170 11.30 -3.22 16.28
CA PRO A 170 11.00 -1.78 16.31
C PRO A 170 12.25 -0.94 16.07
N SER A 171 12.09 0.19 15.40
CA SER A 171 13.15 1.16 15.18
C SER A 171 13.01 2.37 16.12
N MET A 172 13.89 2.44 17.14
CA MET A 172 13.92 3.57 18.07
C MET A 172 14.46 4.86 17.44
N HIS A 173 15.22 4.78 16.34
CA HIS A 173 15.68 5.98 15.62
C HIS A 173 14.53 6.72 14.97
N ILE A 174 13.76 6.01 14.15
CA ILE A 174 12.67 6.60 13.38
C ILE A 174 11.31 6.51 14.08
N GLY A 175 11.23 5.81 15.21
CA GLY A 175 10.00 5.68 15.99
C GLY A 175 8.93 4.87 15.26
N GLN A 176 9.28 3.75 14.64
CA GLN A 176 8.32 2.81 14.07
C GLN A 176 8.27 1.50 14.86
N ASP A 177 7.07 1.16 15.36
CA ASP A 177 6.79 -0.05 16.14
C ASP A 177 5.44 -0.63 15.71
N LEU A 178 5.48 -1.81 15.06
CA LEU A 178 4.29 -2.45 14.49
C LEU A 178 3.23 -2.80 15.54
N LYS A 179 3.68 -3.37 16.68
CA LYS A 179 2.76 -3.79 17.74
C LYS A 179 2.09 -2.59 18.40
N MET A 180 2.83 -1.51 18.59
CA MET A 180 2.30 -0.27 19.14
C MET A 180 1.26 0.38 18.22
N PHE A 181 1.43 0.28 16.90
CA PHE A 181 0.57 0.94 15.91
C PHE A 181 -0.64 0.09 15.47
N ALA A 182 -0.62 -1.21 15.73
CA ALA A 182 -1.51 -2.21 15.16
C ALA A 182 -3.01 -1.89 15.29
N SER A 183 -3.44 -1.35 16.44
CA SER A 183 -4.85 -1.01 16.69
C SER A 183 -5.27 0.38 16.16
N SER A 184 -4.32 1.14 15.61
CA SER A 184 -4.53 2.54 15.20
C SER A 184 -4.50 2.75 13.69
N VAL A 185 -4.44 1.67 12.90
CA VAL A 185 -4.37 1.71 11.44
C VAL A 185 -5.27 0.63 10.82
N ASP A 186 -5.71 0.82 9.57
CA ASP A 186 -6.43 -0.19 8.79
C ASP A 186 -5.48 -1.00 7.90
N GLY A 187 -4.27 -0.48 7.65
CA GLY A 187 -3.23 -1.17 6.88
C GLY A 187 -1.82 -0.69 7.23
N MET A 188 -0.86 -1.57 7.01
CA MET A 188 0.57 -1.27 7.07
C MET A 188 1.22 -1.72 5.77
N ASN A 189 2.02 -0.84 5.18
CA ASN A 189 2.65 -1.05 3.89
C ASN A 189 4.17 -1.11 4.07
N PRO A 190 4.74 -2.30 4.34
CA PRO A 190 6.16 -2.45 4.48
C PRO A 190 6.88 -2.22 3.15
N MET A 191 7.84 -1.30 3.14
CA MET A 191 8.73 -1.02 2.02
C MET A 191 9.85 -2.08 1.96
N VAL A 192 9.53 -3.25 1.40
CA VAL A 192 10.44 -4.41 1.37
C VAL A 192 11.33 -4.40 0.12
N TYR A 193 11.97 -3.29 -0.15
CA TYR A 193 12.89 -3.09 -1.27
C TYR A 193 14.20 -3.84 -1.04
N PRO A 194 14.50 -4.94 -1.77
CA PRO A 194 15.70 -5.74 -1.46
C PRO A 194 17.01 -4.95 -1.56
N SER A 195 17.06 -3.95 -2.43
CA SER A 195 18.26 -3.10 -2.57
C SER A 195 18.46 -2.11 -1.42
N HIS A 196 17.53 -2.01 -0.47
CA HIS A 196 17.58 -1.11 0.67
C HIS A 196 17.93 -1.79 2.00
N PHE A 197 17.98 -3.13 2.05
CA PHE A 197 18.40 -3.87 3.25
C PHE A 197 19.91 -3.97 3.35
N TRP A 198 20.48 -3.71 4.53
CA TRP A 198 21.92 -3.87 4.77
C TRP A 198 22.27 -5.33 5.15
N PRO A 199 23.35 -5.96 4.61
CA PRO A 199 24.23 -5.47 3.54
C PRO A 199 23.56 -5.53 2.15
N TYR A 200 23.59 -4.43 1.44
CA TYR A 200 22.80 -4.18 0.22
C TYR A 200 22.98 -5.23 -0.89
N GLN A 201 24.26 -5.63 -1.18
CA GLN A 201 24.54 -6.60 -2.24
C GLN A 201 23.98 -7.99 -1.89
N LYS A 202 24.03 -8.39 -0.62
CA LYS A 202 23.49 -9.68 -0.16
C LYS A 202 21.98 -9.76 -0.38
N TYR A 203 21.26 -8.76 0.07
CA TYR A 203 19.80 -8.77 0.00
C TYR A 203 19.27 -8.52 -1.41
N SER A 204 19.95 -7.67 -2.20
CA SER A 204 19.59 -7.48 -3.62
C SER A 204 19.83 -8.73 -4.48
N ALA A 205 20.81 -9.57 -4.13
CA ALA A 205 21.09 -10.81 -4.84
C ALA A 205 19.99 -11.88 -4.63
N GLU A 206 19.24 -11.80 -3.53
CA GLU A 206 18.20 -12.75 -3.14
C GLU A 206 16.83 -12.07 -2.96
N PRO A 207 16.26 -11.40 -3.99
CA PRO A 207 15.08 -10.56 -3.83
C PRO A 207 13.85 -11.33 -3.35
N TYR A 208 13.65 -12.56 -3.81
CA TYR A 208 12.56 -13.41 -3.32
C TYR A 208 12.68 -13.64 -1.80
N LYS A 209 13.85 -14.11 -1.38
CA LYS A 209 14.09 -14.45 0.04
C LYS A 209 13.99 -13.23 0.95
N THR A 210 14.52 -12.08 0.50
CA THR A 210 14.48 -10.83 1.25
C THR A 210 13.04 -10.38 1.49
N VAL A 211 12.22 -10.33 0.45
CA VAL A 211 10.81 -9.92 0.54
C VAL A 211 10.01 -10.92 1.37
N ASN A 212 10.10 -12.21 1.06
CA ASN A 212 9.32 -13.25 1.74
C ASN A 212 9.64 -13.33 3.24
N ASN A 213 10.92 -13.31 3.61
CA ASN A 213 11.34 -13.33 5.00
C ASN A 213 10.87 -12.10 5.78
N SER A 214 10.95 -10.90 5.17
CA SER A 214 10.49 -9.68 5.80
C SER A 214 8.98 -9.72 6.08
N LEU A 215 8.18 -10.13 5.09
CA LEU A 215 6.73 -10.22 5.25
C LEU A 215 6.31 -11.28 6.27
N ASN A 216 6.94 -12.45 6.24
CA ASN A 216 6.68 -13.51 7.21
C ASN A 216 7.13 -13.11 8.63
N ALA A 217 8.22 -12.36 8.78
CA ALA A 217 8.64 -11.80 10.07
C ALA A 217 7.59 -10.82 10.62
N LEU A 218 7.04 -9.95 9.77
CA LEU A 218 5.95 -9.03 10.12
C LEU A 218 4.72 -9.81 10.62
N THR A 219 4.18 -10.71 9.78
CA THR A 219 2.93 -11.40 10.09
C THR A 219 3.06 -12.33 11.29
N LYS A 220 4.24 -12.94 11.49
CA LYS A 220 4.55 -13.78 12.66
C LYS A 220 4.45 -13.01 13.99
N GLN A 221 4.72 -11.70 14.01
CA GLN A 221 4.53 -10.88 15.21
C GLN A 221 3.07 -10.85 15.69
N PHE A 222 2.13 -11.17 14.81
CA PHE A 222 0.69 -11.22 15.04
C PHE A 222 0.12 -12.63 14.89
N ASN A 223 0.92 -13.67 15.10
CA ASN A 223 0.52 -15.08 14.95
C ASN A 223 -0.08 -15.38 13.57
N ASN A 224 0.45 -14.76 12.51
CA ASN A 224 -0.02 -14.80 11.12
C ASN A 224 -1.48 -14.31 10.93
N LYS A 225 -1.96 -13.48 11.84
CA LYS A 225 -3.29 -12.85 11.78
C LYS A 225 -3.20 -11.37 12.15
N PRO A 226 -2.49 -10.54 11.36
CA PRO A 226 -2.42 -9.11 11.65
C PRO A 226 -3.83 -8.51 11.66
N PRO A 227 -4.15 -7.61 12.61
CA PRO A 227 -5.46 -6.97 12.71
C PRO A 227 -5.67 -5.85 11.67
N PHE A 228 -4.77 -5.72 10.71
CA PHE A 228 -4.74 -4.73 9.65
C PHE A 228 -4.36 -5.39 8.32
N LYS A 229 -4.63 -4.73 7.20
CA LYS A 229 -4.17 -5.17 5.88
C LYS A 229 -2.66 -4.99 5.74
N VAL A 230 -2.02 -5.89 5.01
CA VAL A 230 -0.59 -5.79 4.67
C VAL A 230 -0.45 -5.67 3.16
N HIS A 231 -0.02 -4.51 2.67
CA HIS A 231 0.29 -4.31 1.27
C HIS A 231 1.80 -4.06 1.12
N ALA A 232 2.50 -5.04 0.56
CA ALA A 232 3.95 -4.94 0.42
C ALA A 232 4.33 -3.93 -0.67
N PHE A 233 5.12 -2.90 -0.34
CA PHE A 233 5.79 -2.12 -1.37
C PHE A 233 7.04 -2.84 -1.87
N ILE A 234 7.08 -3.12 -3.17
CA ILE A 234 8.22 -3.71 -3.88
C ILE A 234 8.79 -2.71 -4.90
N GLU A 235 10.06 -2.88 -5.27
CA GLU A 235 10.75 -1.89 -6.10
C GLU A 235 10.83 -2.28 -7.57
N ALA A 236 10.53 -1.32 -8.48
CA ALA A 236 10.73 -1.45 -9.92
C ALA A 236 11.85 -0.54 -10.44
N ALA A 237 12.37 0.35 -9.59
CA ALA A 237 13.43 1.31 -9.94
C ALA A 237 14.23 1.68 -8.68
N ASN A 238 15.31 2.44 -8.88
CA ASN A 238 16.24 2.84 -7.81
C ASN A 238 16.94 1.66 -7.13
N PHE A 239 17.34 0.69 -7.93
CA PHE A 239 18.21 -0.39 -7.47
C PHE A 239 19.57 0.21 -7.06
N HIS A 240 19.74 0.55 -5.80
CA HIS A 240 20.94 1.24 -5.31
C HIS A 240 22.25 0.53 -5.65
N TYR A 241 22.20 -0.79 -5.82
CA TYR A 241 23.38 -1.65 -5.95
C TYR A 241 23.42 -2.51 -7.20
N ILE A 242 22.35 -2.54 -8.00
CA ILE A 242 22.33 -3.28 -9.28
C ILE A 242 22.73 -2.31 -10.40
N LYS A 243 24.01 -2.29 -10.74
CA LYS A 243 24.53 -1.47 -11.84
C LYS A 243 24.27 -2.16 -13.19
N LYS A 244 23.78 -1.40 -14.18
CA LYS A 244 23.67 -1.79 -15.61
C LYS A 244 22.94 -3.13 -15.84
N THR A 245 21.75 -3.31 -15.30
CA THR A 245 20.94 -4.48 -15.56
C THR A 245 20.18 -4.37 -16.88
N SER A 246 20.15 -5.48 -17.64
CA SER A 246 19.27 -5.64 -18.80
C SER A 246 17.79 -5.63 -18.40
N ASN A 247 16.91 -5.41 -19.37
CA ASN A 247 15.46 -5.51 -19.10
C ASN A 247 15.06 -6.90 -18.63
N ALA A 248 15.68 -7.96 -19.15
CA ALA A 248 15.42 -9.34 -18.73
C ALA A 248 15.77 -9.58 -17.25
N GLU A 249 16.90 -9.03 -16.79
CA GLU A 249 17.29 -9.11 -15.37
C GLU A 249 16.35 -8.30 -14.47
N LYS A 250 15.93 -7.11 -14.90
CA LYS A 250 14.93 -6.30 -14.18
C LYS A 250 13.58 -7.02 -14.06
N GLN A 251 13.14 -7.67 -15.15
CA GLN A 251 11.92 -8.46 -15.16
C GLN A 251 12.02 -9.68 -14.23
N LYS A 252 13.13 -10.40 -14.25
CA LYS A 252 13.39 -11.51 -13.33
C LYS A 252 13.38 -11.05 -11.87
N TYR A 253 14.03 -9.95 -11.58
CA TYR A 253 14.07 -9.34 -10.24
C TYR A 253 12.68 -8.94 -9.74
N LEU A 254 11.87 -8.29 -10.57
CA LEU A 254 10.48 -7.96 -10.27
C LEU A 254 9.62 -9.19 -10.04
N LEU A 255 9.71 -10.19 -10.92
CA LEU A 255 8.94 -11.42 -10.79
C LEU A 255 9.25 -12.14 -9.48
N GLN A 256 10.51 -12.18 -9.06
CA GLN A 256 10.90 -12.78 -7.77
C GLN A 256 10.29 -12.06 -6.59
N GLN A 257 10.24 -10.72 -6.61
CA GLN A 257 9.58 -9.94 -5.55
C GLN A 257 8.06 -10.20 -5.52
N ILE A 258 7.39 -10.19 -6.69
CA ILE A 258 5.95 -10.47 -6.78
C ILE A 258 5.63 -11.87 -6.23
N ARG A 259 6.39 -12.90 -6.64
CA ARG A 259 6.22 -14.26 -6.13
C ARG A 259 6.41 -14.35 -4.62
N ALA A 260 7.42 -13.66 -4.11
CA ALA A 260 7.68 -13.62 -2.66
C ALA A 260 6.50 -13.04 -1.86
N VAL A 261 5.81 -12.03 -2.40
CA VAL A 261 4.59 -11.47 -1.77
C VAL A 261 3.44 -12.46 -1.89
N GLU A 262 3.26 -13.11 -3.06
CA GLU A 262 2.18 -14.09 -3.27
C GLU A 262 2.29 -15.32 -2.36
N ASP A 263 3.53 -15.73 -2.04
CA ASP A 263 3.84 -16.87 -1.17
C ASP A 263 3.91 -16.50 0.32
N ALA A 264 3.88 -15.22 0.67
CA ALA A 264 3.89 -14.78 2.05
C ALA A 264 2.52 -14.96 2.72
N ASN A 265 2.55 -15.25 4.03
CA ASN A 265 1.34 -15.48 4.81
C ASN A 265 0.61 -14.17 5.15
N SER A 266 -0.73 -14.19 5.05
CA SER A 266 -1.60 -13.11 5.54
C SER A 266 -1.29 -11.72 4.99
N VAL A 267 -0.89 -11.66 3.72
CA VAL A 267 -0.65 -10.43 2.96
C VAL A 267 -1.87 -10.14 2.09
N SER A 268 -2.22 -8.87 1.93
CA SER A 268 -3.43 -8.42 1.20
C SER A 268 -3.15 -8.02 -0.25
N GLY A 269 -1.89 -7.84 -0.61
CA GLY A 269 -1.49 -7.40 -1.94
C GLY A 269 -0.10 -6.79 -1.98
N TRP A 270 0.21 -6.19 -3.12
CA TRP A 270 1.45 -5.47 -3.34
C TRP A 270 1.24 -4.16 -4.08
N TYR A 271 2.11 -3.20 -3.81
CA TYR A 271 2.26 -1.95 -4.55
C TYR A 271 3.68 -1.87 -5.10
N VAL A 272 3.81 -1.51 -6.37
CA VAL A 272 5.13 -1.36 -7.01
C VAL A 272 5.53 0.10 -7.03
N TRP A 273 6.68 0.39 -6.43
CA TRP A 273 7.25 1.72 -6.41
C TRP A 273 8.28 1.91 -7.53
N SER A 274 8.13 3.00 -8.26
CA SER A 274 9.10 3.53 -9.22
C SER A 274 9.08 5.04 -9.12
N ALA A 275 10.15 5.65 -8.65
CA ALA A 275 10.23 7.10 -8.46
C ALA A 275 9.91 7.89 -9.74
N ASN A 276 10.31 7.37 -10.91
CA ASN A 276 10.08 7.98 -12.21
C ASN A 276 8.80 7.48 -12.90
N ASN A 277 8.01 6.65 -12.23
CA ASN A 277 6.81 5.99 -12.75
C ASN A 277 7.04 5.20 -14.06
N VAL A 278 8.19 4.52 -14.18
CA VAL A 278 8.52 3.65 -15.32
C VAL A 278 8.13 2.21 -14.99
N TYR A 279 7.14 1.66 -15.70
CA TYR A 279 6.52 0.36 -15.42
C TYR A 279 6.51 -0.62 -16.59
N ASP A 280 7.22 -0.33 -17.70
CA ASP A 280 7.20 -1.20 -18.89
C ASP A 280 7.63 -2.63 -18.57
N ASN A 281 8.69 -2.80 -17.79
CA ASN A 281 9.16 -4.12 -17.34
C ASN A 281 8.11 -4.83 -16.45
N LEU A 282 7.43 -4.09 -15.56
CA LEU A 282 6.35 -4.65 -14.75
C LEU A 282 5.19 -5.13 -15.62
N PHE A 283 4.71 -4.29 -16.52
CA PHE A 283 3.61 -4.66 -17.42
C PHE A 283 3.97 -5.87 -18.26
N GLN A 284 5.21 -6.02 -18.71
CA GLN A 284 5.67 -7.16 -19.46
C GLN A 284 5.72 -8.43 -18.60
N VAL A 285 6.21 -8.34 -17.36
CA VAL A 285 6.19 -9.44 -16.39
C VAL A 285 4.77 -9.93 -16.16
N LEU A 286 3.81 -9.01 -15.94
CA LEU A 286 2.43 -9.37 -15.65
C LEU A 286 1.71 -9.99 -16.85
N ARG A 287 2.02 -9.59 -18.09
CA ARG A 287 1.48 -10.22 -19.31
C ARG A 287 2.02 -11.62 -19.53
N ASN A 288 3.29 -11.84 -19.23
CA ASN A 288 3.97 -13.08 -19.55
C ASN A 288 3.86 -14.16 -18.48
N ASN A 289 3.38 -13.81 -17.28
CA ASN A 289 3.34 -14.71 -16.14
C ASN A 289 1.94 -14.77 -15.53
N LYS A 290 1.53 -15.99 -15.14
CA LYS A 290 0.34 -16.16 -14.28
C LYS A 290 0.68 -15.63 -12.90
N ILE A 291 0.10 -14.49 -12.55
CA ILE A 291 0.18 -13.85 -11.24
C ILE A 291 -1.16 -14.08 -10.53
N LYS A 292 -1.14 -14.28 -9.20
CA LYS A 292 -2.33 -14.55 -8.39
C LYS A 292 -3.49 -13.62 -8.79
N SER A 293 -4.61 -14.19 -9.19
CA SER A 293 -5.75 -13.38 -9.65
C SER A 293 -6.45 -12.72 -8.47
N SER A 294 -7.09 -11.57 -8.72
CA SER A 294 -7.90 -10.87 -7.72
C SER A 294 -9.11 -11.67 -7.23
N ASN A 295 -9.45 -12.80 -7.88
CA ASN A 295 -10.67 -13.56 -7.67
C ASN A 295 -10.48 -14.98 -7.11
N THR A 296 -9.30 -15.37 -6.64
CA THR A 296 -9.13 -16.71 -6.04
C THR A 296 -9.38 -16.66 -4.54
N SER A 297 -10.65 -16.86 -4.14
CA SER A 297 -10.95 -17.47 -2.85
C SER A 297 -10.42 -18.91 -2.90
N SER A 298 -9.44 -19.25 -2.08
CA SER A 298 -9.12 -20.66 -1.82
C SER A 298 -10.35 -21.30 -1.19
N PRO A 299 -10.84 -22.45 -1.69
CA PRO A 299 -11.89 -23.17 -0.99
C PRO A 299 -11.30 -23.65 0.34
N VAL A 300 -11.91 -23.21 1.43
CA VAL A 300 -11.71 -23.82 2.74
C VAL A 300 -12.28 -25.23 2.60
N THR A 301 -11.42 -26.23 2.45
CA THR A 301 -11.81 -27.62 2.63
C THR A 301 -12.22 -27.79 4.09
N ALA A 302 -13.52 -27.86 4.31
CA ALA A 302 -14.06 -28.36 5.58
C ALA A 302 -13.76 -29.85 5.61
N GLU A 303 -12.73 -30.25 6.35
CA GLU A 303 -12.61 -31.62 6.82
C GLU A 303 -13.69 -31.89 7.87
N LYS A 304 -14.41 -32.98 7.62
CA LYS A 304 -15.44 -33.56 8.52
C LYS A 304 -14.79 -34.18 9.74
#